data_1de0599d94ddb4fe9681ba19de7b31f0
#
_entry.id   1de0599d94ddb4fe9681ba19de7b31f0
#
_cell.length_a   1.000
_cell.length_b   1.000
_cell.length_c   1.000
_cell.angle_alpha   90.00
_cell.angle_beta   90.00
_cell.angle_gamma   90.00
#
_symmetry.space_group_name_H-M   'P 1'
#
loop_
_entity.id
_entity.type
_entity.pdbx_description
1 polymer ?
#
loop_
_entity_poly.entity_id
_entity_poly.type
_entity_poly.pdbx_seq_one_letter_code
_entity_poly.pdbx_strand_id
1 'polypeptide(L)'
;MQIEGLDFPDAVRFLAKRAGMEVPEDEAYHSQYQKQERLWALCKDAARFFRQQLFSPVGKPAQAYIQKRALSMDTVKRFGLGFSPDAWAALTDTMKEKGYRLDELIDAGLSIRGKNGGVYDRFRNRLMFPIIDIRGNVIGFGGRVMDDSTPKYLNSPETLIFNKRKNLFALNVARKS
;
A
#
# COMPACT_ATOMS: atom_id res chain seq x y z
N MET A 1 4.20 29.29 13.88
CA MET A 1 3.46 28.75 12.72
C MET A 1 4.29 27.62 12.16
N GLN A 2 3.93 26.36 12.51
CA GLN A 2 4.68 25.17 12.11
C GLN A 2 4.35 24.84 10.65
N ILE A 3 5.37 24.83 9.80
CA ILE A 3 5.29 24.32 8.43
C ILE A 3 5.61 22.81 8.51
N GLU A 4 4.85 22.08 9.32
CA GLU A 4 5.01 20.64 9.45
C GLU A 4 4.12 19.93 8.43
N GLY A 5 4.73 19.29 7.45
CA GLY A 5 4.07 18.40 6.49
C GLY A 5 4.22 18.75 5.01
N LEU A 6 4.86 19.84 4.66
CA LEU A 6 5.24 20.12 3.28
C LEU A 6 6.57 19.41 2.96
N ASP A 7 6.67 18.78 1.80
CA ASP A 7 7.98 18.35 1.32
C ASP A 7 8.80 19.57 0.86
N PHE A 8 10.10 19.38 0.64
CA PHE A 8 10.99 20.49 0.32
C PHE A 8 10.53 21.33 -0.88
N PRO A 9 10.07 20.77 -2.01
CA PRO A 9 9.54 21.52 -3.13
C PRO A 9 8.26 22.31 -2.81
N ASP A 10 7.35 21.73 -2.04
CA ASP A 10 6.11 22.42 -1.63
C ASP A 10 6.40 23.57 -0.67
N ALA A 11 7.37 23.41 0.23
CA ALA A 11 7.84 24.48 1.10
C ALA A 11 8.48 25.62 0.29
N VAL A 12 9.28 25.29 -0.72
CA VAL A 12 9.90 26.29 -1.63
C VAL A 12 8.83 27.04 -2.42
N ARG A 13 7.82 26.36 -2.98
CA ARG A 13 6.70 27.00 -3.68
C ARG A 13 5.89 27.93 -2.78
N PHE A 14 5.59 27.47 -1.57
CA PHE A 14 4.87 28.29 -0.58
C PHE A 14 5.64 29.57 -0.25
N LEU A 15 6.95 29.46 -0.01
CA LEU A 15 7.82 30.61 0.28
C LEU A 15 7.97 31.53 -0.94
N ALA A 16 8.15 30.97 -2.14
CA ALA A 16 8.26 31.73 -3.37
C ALA A 16 6.97 32.53 -3.67
N LYS A 17 5.81 31.90 -3.53
CA LYS A 17 4.51 32.58 -3.68
C LYS A 17 4.36 33.74 -2.69
N ARG A 18 4.83 33.56 -1.46
CA ARG A 18 4.81 34.61 -0.42
C ARG A 18 5.82 35.74 -0.70
N ALA A 19 6.93 35.41 -1.39
CA ALA A 19 7.95 36.36 -1.81
C ALA A 19 7.64 37.04 -3.17
N GLY A 20 6.51 36.70 -3.81
CA GLY A 20 6.16 37.20 -5.15
C GLY A 20 7.07 36.70 -6.26
N MET A 21 7.76 35.55 -6.04
CA MET A 21 8.66 34.92 -7.01
C MET A 21 7.95 33.78 -7.72
N GLU A 22 8.10 33.67 -9.05
CA GLU A 22 7.68 32.49 -9.81
C GLU A 22 8.77 31.43 -9.72
N VAL A 23 8.39 30.22 -9.24
CA VAL A 23 9.27 29.04 -9.34
C VAL A 23 8.99 28.40 -10.70
N PRO A 24 10.00 28.17 -11.55
CA PRO A 24 9.80 27.46 -12.80
C PRO A 24 9.12 26.12 -12.54
N GLU A 25 8.02 25.82 -13.22
CA GLU A 25 7.37 24.53 -13.13
C GLU A 25 8.28 23.48 -13.77
N ASP A 26 8.84 22.62 -12.94
CA ASP A 26 9.53 21.42 -13.43
C ASP A 26 8.49 20.38 -13.82
N GLU A 27 8.18 20.28 -15.12
CA GLU A 27 7.20 19.31 -15.66
C GLU A 27 7.53 17.88 -15.24
N ALA A 28 8.81 17.54 -15.10
CA ALA A 28 9.26 16.23 -14.64
C ALA A 28 8.84 15.99 -13.18
N TYR A 29 8.95 17.00 -12.32
CA TYR A 29 8.50 16.93 -10.92
C TYR A 29 6.98 16.76 -10.82
N HIS A 30 6.22 17.53 -11.60
CA HIS A 30 4.75 17.41 -11.65
C HIS A 30 4.31 16.01 -12.08
N SER A 31 4.92 15.49 -13.13
CA SER A 31 4.65 14.14 -13.62
C SER A 31 4.95 13.06 -12.57
N GLN A 32 6.10 13.20 -11.87
CA GLN A 32 6.48 12.26 -10.82
C GLN A 32 5.53 12.33 -9.61
N TYR A 33 5.13 13.53 -9.20
CA TYR A 33 4.20 13.72 -8.08
C TYR A 33 2.81 13.13 -8.40
N GLN A 34 2.27 13.40 -9.59
CA GLN A 34 1.02 12.80 -10.04
C GLN A 34 1.08 11.26 -10.05
N LYS A 35 2.22 10.70 -10.48
CA LYS A 35 2.42 9.25 -10.42
C LYS A 35 2.42 8.74 -8.97
N GLN A 36 3.04 9.44 -8.03
CA GLN A 36 3.01 9.07 -6.61
C GLN A 36 1.59 9.12 -6.04
N GLU A 37 0.84 10.20 -6.29
CA GLU A 37 -0.56 10.32 -5.84
C GLU A 37 -1.42 9.17 -6.36
N ARG A 38 -1.23 8.80 -7.61
CA ARG A 38 -1.94 7.68 -8.23
C ARG A 38 -1.60 6.35 -7.57
N LEU A 39 -0.32 6.10 -7.23
CA LEU A 39 0.11 4.91 -6.52
C LEU A 39 -0.40 4.87 -5.06
N TRP A 40 -0.46 6.01 -4.35
CA TRP A 40 -1.07 6.08 -3.02
C TRP A 40 -2.56 5.75 -3.06
N ALA A 41 -3.29 6.31 -4.03
CA ALA A 41 -4.71 6.00 -4.23
C ALA A 41 -4.93 4.51 -4.49
N LEU A 42 -4.11 3.91 -5.36
CA LEU A 42 -4.14 2.48 -5.66
C LEU A 42 -3.85 1.62 -4.42
N CYS A 43 -2.80 1.92 -3.66
CA CYS A 43 -2.47 1.18 -2.43
C CYS A 43 -3.57 1.32 -1.37
N LYS A 44 -4.20 2.49 -1.25
CA LYS A 44 -5.36 2.70 -0.37
C LYS A 44 -6.55 1.84 -0.77
N ASP A 45 -6.85 1.74 -2.06
CA ASP A 45 -7.94 0.90 -2.56
C ASP A 45 -7.62 -0.60 -2.42
N ALA A 46 -6.36 -0.99 -2.64
CA ALA A 46 -5.90 -2.36 -2.37
C ALA A 46 -6.05 -2.74 -0.87
N ALA A 47 -5.71 -1.83 0.04
CA ALA A 47 -5.92 -2.05 1.48
C ALA A 47 -7.41 -2.24 1.83
N ARG A 48 -8.29 -1.46 1.20
CA ARG A 48 -9.75 -1.63 1.35
C ARG A 48 -10.21 -2.98 0.82
N PHE A 49 -9.73 -3.37 -0.36
CA PHE A 49 -10.02 -4.68 -0.94
C PHE A 49 -9.61 -5.81 0.01
N PHE A 50 -8.36 -5.85 0.48
CA PHE A 50 -7.90 -6.88 1.40
C PHE A 50 -8.70 -6.92 2.70
N ARG A 51 -9.08 -5.75 3.22
CA ARG A 51 -9.94 -5.67 4.40
C ARG A 51 -11.34 -6.25 4.13
N GLN A 52 -11.96 -5.93 3.00
CA GLN A 52 -13.24 -6.49 2.61
C GLN A 52 -13.17 -8.02 2.47
N GLN A 53 -12.10 -8.53 1.83
CA GLN A 53 -11.88 -9.96 1.71
C GLN A 53 -11.74 -10.66 3.06
N LEU A 54 -11.06 -10.04 4.03
CA LEU A 54 -10.92 -10.59 5.37
C LEU A 54 -12.30 -10.82 6.05
N PHE A 55 -13.24 -9.92 5.87
CA PHE A 55 -14.57 -10.00 6.50
C PHE A 55 -15.64 -10.66 5.61
N SER A 56 -15.27 -11.11 4.43
CA SER A 56 -16.12 -11.87 3.52
C SER A 56 -16.08 -13.39 3.83
N PRO A 57 -16.98 -14.19 3.25
CA PRO A 57 -16.92 -15.65 3.37
C PRO A 57 -15.59 -16.27 2.94
N VAL A 58 -14.90 -15.65 1.97
CA VAL A 58 -13.58 -16.07 1.48
C VAL A 58 -12.50 -15.91 2.55
N GLY A 59 -12.67 -14.96 3.47
CA GLY A 59 -11.72 -14.66 4.55
C GLY A 59 -11.79 -15.58 5.76
N LYS A 60 -12.70 -16.57 5.82
CA LYS A 60 -12.82 -17.50 6.95
C LYS A 60 -11.49 -18.14 7.40
N PRO A 61 -10.60 -18.62 6.50
CA PRO A 61 -9.32 -19.17 6.93
C PRO A 61 -8.45 -18.14 7.67
N ALA A 62 -8.43 -16.89 7.20
CA ALA A 62 -7.68 -15.82 7.84
C ALA A 62 -8.29 -15.42 9.19
N GLN A 63 -9.61 -15.39 9.30
CA GLN A 63 -10.31 -15.16 10.58
C GLN A 63 -9.99 -16.24 11.61
N ALA A 64 -10.02 -17.52 11.21
CA ALA A 64 -9.65 -18.63 12.08
C ALA A 64 -8.18 -18.54 12.53
N TYR A 65 -7.28 -18.15 11.62
CA TYR A 65 -5.87 -17.91 11.94
C TYR A 65 -5.68 -16.78 12.95
N ILE A 66 -6.39 -15.66 12.79
CA ILE A 66 -6.39 -14.51 13.72
C ILE A 66 -6.85 -14.96 15.11
N GLN A 67 -7.93 -15.74 15.20
CA GLN A 67 -8.44 -16.28 16.46
C GLN A 67 -7.43 -17.22 17.12
N LYS A 68 -6.83 -18.14 16.36
CA LYS A 68 -5.78 -19.06 16.86
C LYS A 68 -4.57 -18.29 17.43
N ARG A 69 -4.27 -17.11 16.90
CA ARG A 69 -3.19 -16.22 17.36
C ARG A 69 -3.62 -15.28 18.50
N ALA A 70 -4.82 -15.38 18.98
CA ALA A 70 -5.39 -14.53 20.03
C ALA A 70 -5.29 -13.00 19.70
N LEU A 71 -5.36 -12.65 18.42
CA LEU A 71 -5.38 -11.25 17.99
C LEU A 71 -6.79 -10.69 18.20
N SER A 72 -6.90 -9.60 18.97
CA SER A 72 -8.18 -8.94 19.18
C SER A 72 -8.68 -8.24 17.91
N MET A 73 -10.00 -8.10 17.79
CA MET A 73 -10.60 -7.36 16.68
C MET A 73 -10.19 -5.89 16.67
N ASP A 74 -9.88 -5.31 17.83
CA ASP A 74 -9.35 -3.95 17.92
C ASP A 74 -7.94 -3.85 17.31
N THR A 75 -7.10 -4.85 17.56
CA THR A 75 -5.79 -4.97 16.91
C THR A 75 -5.94 -5.09 15.39
N VAL A 76 -6.83 -5.99 14.92
CA VAL A 76 -7.12 -6.16 13.48
C VAL A 76 -7.54 -4.84 12.83
N LYS A 77 -8.43 -4.10 13.50
CA LYS A 77 -8.90 -2.80 13.00
C LYS A 77 -7.82 -1.72 13.07
N ARG A 78 -7.10 -1.63 14.19
CA ARG A 78 -6.06 -0.62 14.44
C ARG A 78 -4.91 -0.71 13.43
N PHE A 79 -4.49 -1.93 13.12
CA PHE A 79 -3.41 -2.17 12.16
C PHE A 79 -3.89 -2.36 10.71
N GLY A 80 -5.21 -2.31 10.47
CA GLY A 80 -5.78 -2.41 9.13
C GLY A 80 -5.53 -3.76 8.45
N LEU A 81 -5.52 -4.87 9.23
CA LEU A 81 -5.28 -6.19 8.67
C LEU A 81 -6.31 -6.55 7.59
N GLY A 82 -5.85 -7.30 6.62
CA GLY A 82 -6.65 -7.77 5.50
C GLY A 82 -6.32 -9.21 5.12
N PHE A 83 -6.96 -9.70 4.09
CA PHE A 83 -6.71 -11.02 3.51
C PHE A 83 -6.60 -10.93 2.00
N SER A 84 -5.58 -11.52 1.44
CA SER A 84 -5.44 -11.74 0.00
C SER A 84 -5.96 -13.14 -0.32
N PRO A 85 -7.03 -13.25 -1.13
CA PRO A 85 -7.61 -14.54 -1.50
C PRO A 85 -6.61 -15.48 -2.18
N ASP A 86 -6.89 -16.77 -2.16
CA ASP A 86 -6.16 -17.76 -2.94
C ASP A 86 -6.67 -17.74 -4.39
N ALA A 87 -6.33 -16.69 -5.10
CA ALA A 87 -6.71 -16.47 -6.49
C ALA A 87 -5.59 -15.77 -7.25
N TRP A 88 -5.51 -16.03 -8.55
CA TRP A 88 -4.41 -15.51 -9.37
C TRP A 88 -4.51 -14.01 -9.66
N ALA A 89 -5.71 -13.46 -9.79
CA ALA A 89 -5.93 -12.09 -10.27
C ALA A 89 -7.07 -11.35 -9.56
N ALA A 90 -7.50 -11.79 -8.37
CA ALA A 90 -8.64 -11.19 -7.68
C ALA A 90 -8.47 -9.70 -7.40
N LEU A 91 -7.29 -9.28 -6.91
CA LEU A 91 -6.95 -7.87 -6.72
C LEU A 91 -6.79 -7.17 -8.06
N THR A 92 -6.00 -7.76 -8.98
CA THR A 92 -5.71 -7.18 -10.30
C THR A 92 -6.99 -6.86 -11.05
N ASP A 93 -7.95 -7.79 -11.12
CA ASP A 93 -9.21 -7.59 -11.82
C ASP A 93 -10.09 -6.54 -11.14
N THR A 94 -10.22 -6.59 -9.82
CA THR A 94 -10.95 -5.56 -9.06
C THR A 94 -10.37 -4.16 -9.26
N MET A 95 -9.05 -4.02 -9.30
CA MET A 95 -8.43 -2.71 -9.50
C MET A 95 -8.58 -2.22 -10.95
N LYS A 96 -8.57 -3.13 -11.95
CA LYS A 96 -8.88 -2.79 -13.35
C LYS A 96 -10.31 -2.25 -13.50
N GLU A 97 -11.29 -2.88 -12.85
CA GLU A 97 -12.67 -2.41 -12.81
C GLU A 97 -12.78 -0.99 -12.21
N LYS A 98 -11.90 -0.62 -11.29
CA LYS A 98 -11.80 0.73 -10.74
C LYS A 98 -11.02 1.72 -11.62
N GLY A 99 -10.56 1.30 -12.80
CA GLY A 99 -9.86 2.15 -13.74
C GLY A 99 -8.36 2.29 -13.50
N TYR A 100 -7.74 1.38 -12.74
CA TYR A 100 -6.29 1.31 -12.64
C TYR A 100 -5.70 0.48 -13.77
N ARG A 101 -4.53 0.89 -14.28
CA ARG A 101 -3.82 0.19 -15.34
C ARG A 101 -2.92 -0.92 -14.77
N LEU A 102 -2.59 -1.91 -15.60
CA LEU A 102 -1.73 -3.02 -15.19
C LEU A 102 -0.30 -2.57 -14.82
N ASP A 103 0.23 -1.56 -15.52
CA ASP A 103 1.54 -0.99 -15.20
C ASP A 103 1.55 -0.29 -13.83
N GLU A 104 0.47 0.40 -13.45
CA GLU A 104 0.33 1.01 -12.12
C GLU A 104 0.33 -0.06 -11.01
N LEU A 105 -0.34 -1.19 -11.23
CA LEU A 105 -0.36 -2.32 -10.29
C LEU A 105 1.03 -2.96 -10.11
N ILE A 106 1.79 -3.07 -11.19
CA ILE A 106 3.16 -3.57 -11.17
C ILE A 106 4.08 -2.56 -10.47
N ASP A 107 3.97 -1.27 -10.81
CA ASP A 107 4.75 -0.19 -10.20
C ASP A 107 4.47 -0.03 -8.70
N ALA A 108 3.24 -0.32 -8.25
CA ALA A 108 2.88 -0.37 -6.82
C ALA A 108 3.33 -1.66 -6.11
N GLY A 109 3.88 -2.63 -6.85
CA GLY A 109 4.30 -3.92 -6.31
C GLY A 109 3.13 -4.81 -5.85
N LEU A 110 1.94 -4.60 -6.39
CA LEU A 110 0.72 -5.37 -6.10
C LEU A 110 0.54 -6.55 -7.05
N SER A 111 1.04 -6.42 -8.27
CA SER A 111 0.98 -7.47 -9.30
C SER A 111 2.35 -7.74 -9.89
N ILE A 112 2.50 -8.91 -10.50
CA ILE A 112 3.74 -9.38 -11.12
C ILE A 112 3.44 -9.76 -12.57
N ARG A 113 4.36 -9.37 -13.47
CA ARG A 113 4.34 -9.86 -14.85
C ARG A 113 4.99 -11.25 -14.92
N GLY A 114 4.23 -12.23 -15.35
CA GLY A 114 4.71 -13.58 -15.56
C GLY A 114 5.58 -13.72 -16.82
N LYS A 115 6.30 -14.82 -16.92
CA LYS A 115 7.17 -15.12 -18.07
C LYS A 115 6.41 -15.16 -19.40
N ASN A 116 5.14 -15.55 -19.37
CA ASN A 116 4.26 -15.64 -20.55
C ASN A 116 3.50 -14.32 -20.83
N GLY A 117 3.91 -13.21 -20.23
CA GLY A 117 3.29 -11.89 -20.42
C GLY A 117 2.00 -11.64 -19.62
N GLY A 118 1.43 -12.65 -18.98
CA GLY A 118 0.28 -12.50 -18.09
C GLY A 118 0.62 -11.72 -16.82
N VAL A 119 -0.36 -11.03 -16.25
CA VAL A 119 -0.19 -10.30 -14.98
C VAL A 119 -1.05 -10.97 -13.92
N TYR A 120 -0.48 -11.20 -12.74
CA TYR A 120 -1.14 -11.86 -11.63
C TYR A 120 -0.81 -11.20 -10.28
N ASP A 121 -1.64 -11.46 -9.27
CA ASP A 121 -1.49 -10.88 -7.93
C ASP A 121 -0.19 -11.34 -7.27
N ARG A 122 0.57 -10.39 -6.73
CA ARG A 122 1.79 -10.67 -5.97
C ARG A 122 1.50 -11.41 -4.67
N PHE A 123 0.43 -11.03 -4.00
CA PHE A 123 0.01 -11.62 -2.72
C PHE A 123 -1.19 -12.54 -2.97
N ARG A 124 -1.07 -13.80 -2.57
CA ARG A 124 -2.13 -14.81 -2.65
C ARG A 124 -2.13 -15.66 -1.41
N ASN A 125 -3.32 -16.00 -0.91
CA ASN A 125 -3.52 -16.79 0.31
C ASN A 125 -2.69 -16.29 1.50
N ARG A 126 -2.75 -14.97 1.77
CA ARG A 126 -1.94 -14.33 2.82
C ARG A 126 -2.76 -13.41 3.71
N LEU A 127 -2.46 -13.44 5.01
CA LEU A 127 -2.85 -12.38 5.91
C LEU A 127 -2.03 -11.13 5.57
N MET A 128 -2.71 -10.01 5.32
CA MET A 128 -2.12 -8.78 4.79
C MET A 128 -1.97 -7.72 5.87
N PHE A 129 -0.84 -7.03 5.85
CA PHE A 129 -0.47 -5.93 6.74
C PHE A 129 -0.13 -4.71 5.90
N PRO A 130 -0.93 -3.64 5.91
CA PRO A 130 -0.57 -2.42 5.20
C PRO A 130 0.62 -1.74 5.88
N ILE A 131 1.55 -1.27 5.09
CA ILE A 131 2.65 -0.42 5.54
C ILE A 131 2.21 1.02 5.30
N ILE A 132 2.15 1.80 6.39
CA ILE A 132 1.62 3.15 6.37
C ILE A 132 2.74 4.11 6.77
N ASP A 133 2.94 5.15 5.97
CA ASP A 133 3.91 6.21 6.25
C ASP A 133 3.46 7.13 7.40
N ILE A 134 4.33 8.05 7.80
CA ILE A 134 4.04 9.01 8.88
C ILE A 134 2.91 10.00 8.54
N ARG A 135 2.59 10.16 7.25
CA ARG A 135 1.50 11.00 6.74
C ARG A 135 0.17 10.26 6.70
N GLY A 136 0.16 8.93 6.90
CA GLY A 136 -1.02 8.10 6.88
C GLY A 136 -1.31 7.46 5.51
N ASN A 137 -0.42 7.58 4.54
CA ASN A 137 -0.58 6.94 3.24
C ASN A 137 -0.19 5.46 3.31
N VAL A 138 -0.97 4.61 2.68
CA VAL A 138 -0.56 3.21 2.46
C VAL A 138 0.46 3.20 1.33
N ILE A 139 1.68 2.75 1.64
CA ILE A 139 2.83 2.78 0.72
C ILE A 139 3.29 1.41 0.26
N GLY A 140 2.79 0.35 0.90
CA GLY A 140 3.11 -1.03 0.56
C GLY A 140 2.43 -2.01 1.50
N PHE A 141 2.81 -3.28 1.39
CA PHE A 141 2.20 -4.36 2.16
C PHE A 141 3.23 -5.38 2.60
N GLY A 142 2.99 -5.98 3.77
CA GLY A 142 3.53 -7.26 4.16
C GLY A 142 2.45 -8.33 4.07
N GLY A 143 2.80 -9.54 3.67
CA GLY A 143 1.88 -10.68 3.61
C GLY A 143 2.48 -11.89 4.30
N ARG A 144 1.72 -12.54 5.21
CA ARG A 144 2.12 -13.77 5.89
C ARG A 144 1.24 -14.92 5.45
N VAL A 145 1.85 -16.06 5.09
CA VAL A 145 1.08 -17.30 4.89
C VAL A 145 0.48 -17.79 6.21
N MET A 146 -0.64 -18.47 6.13
CA MET A 146 -1.35 -19.02 7.28
C MET A 146 -1.10 -20.52 7.45
N ASP A 147 -0.43 -21.12 6.48
CA ASP A 147 0.01 -22.52 6.42
C ASP A 147 1.55 -22.61 6.40
N ASP A 148 2.10 -23.75 6.04
CA ASP A 148 3.55 -24.02 5.96
C ASP A 148 4.15 -23.66 4.59
N SER A 149 3.41 -22.98 3.72
CA SER A 149 3.91 -22.57 2.40
C SER A 149 5.02 -21.51 2.51
N THR A 150 5.89 -21.47 1.50
CA THR A 150 7.03 -20.54 1.43
C THR A 150 6.89 -19.56 0.28
N PRO A 151 7.44 -18.36 0.43
CA PRO A 151 8.08 -17.78 1.61
C PRO A 151 7.06 -17.41 2.69
N LYS A 152 7.41 -17.65 3.97
CA LYS A 152 6.53 -17.40 5.12
C LYS A 152 6.08 -15.96 5.20
N TYR A 153 6.97 -15.01 4.90
CA TYR A 153 6.71 -13.58 4.80
C TYR A 153 7.09 -13.06 3.43
N LEU A 154 6.24 -12.25 2.86
CA LEU A 154 6.46 -11.56 1.59
C LEU A 154 6.14 -10.08 1.78
N ASN A 155 7.06 -9.20 1.41
CA ASN A 155 6.87 -7.76 1.45
C ASN A 155 6.76 -7.19 0.03
N SER A 156 6.16 -6.00 -0.08
CA SER A 156 6.23 -5.19 -1.29
C SER A 156 7.69 -5.01 -1.72
N PRO A 157 7.98 -4.96 -3.03
CA PRO A 157 9.30 -4.56 -3.53
C PRO A 157 9.55 -3.08 -3.26
N GLU A 158 10.75 -2.59 -3.52
CA GLU A 158 11.04 -1.16 -3.61
C GLU A 158 10.18 -0.56 -4.74
N THR A 159 9.53 0.57 -4.47
CA THR A 159 8.69 1.29 -5.42
C THR A 159 8.93 2.80 -5.32
N LEU A 160 8.32 3.57 -6.19
CA LEU A 160 8.39 5.05 -6.14
C LEU A 160 7.90 5.61 -4.78
N ILE A 161 6.96 4.93 -4.12
CA ILE A 161 6.35 5.36 -2.85
C ILE A 161 6.82 4.55 -1.63
N PHE A 162 7.56 3.46 -1.80
CA PHE A 162 7.99 2.59 -0.72
C PHE A 162 9.49 2.28 -0.78
N ASN A 163 10.20 2.63 0.29
CA ASN A 163 11.59 2.29 0.50
C ASN A 163 11.74 1.54 1.83
N LYS A 164 12.17 0.27 1.76
CA LYS A 164 12.30 -0.62 2.93
C LYS A 164 13.25 -0.09 4.00
N ARG A 165 14.28 0.65 3.60
CA ARG A 165 15.28 1.20 4.54
C ARG A 165 14.77 2.40 5.32
N LYS A 166 13.78 3.14 4.75
CA LYS A 166 13.25 4.38 5.33
C LYS A 166 11.92 4.19 6.06
N ASN A 167 11.23 3.06 5.83
CA ASN A 167 9.87 2.84 6.31
C ASN A 167 9.78 1.59 7.19
N LEU A 168 9.52 1.78 8.47
CA LEU A 168 9.24 0.71 9.42
C LEU A 168 7.74 0.43 9.47
N PHE A 169 7.38 -0.86 9.59
CA PHE A 169 5.99 -1.25 9.81
C PHE A 169 5.43 -0.62 11.09
N ALA A 170 4.21 -0.11 11.01
CA ALA A 170 3.48 0.52 12.11
C ALA A 170 4.13 1.76 12.76
N LEU A 171 5.09 2.41 12.10
CA LEU A 171 5.72 3.64 12.59
C LEU A 171 4.70 4.75 12.87
N ASN A 172 3.65 4.86 12.04
CA ASN A 172 2.55 5.79 12.21
C ASN A 172 1.73 5.55 13.50
N VAL A 173 1.67 4.31 13.98
CA VAL A 173 0.99 3.94 15.23
C VAL A 173 1.89 4.24 16.42
N ALA A 174 3.20 3.91 16.32
CA ALA A 174 4.17 4.14 17.39
C ALA A 174 4.36 5.62 17.74
N ARG A 175 4.24 6.53 16.76
CA ARG A 175 4.33 8.00 17.02
C ARG A 175 3.13 8.58 17.75
N LYS A 176 2.00 7.88 17.81
CA LYS A 176 0.77 8.32 18.48
C LYS A 176 0.61 7.73 19.88
N SER A 177 1.54 6.87 20.28
CA SER A 177 1.65 6.29 21.62
C SER A 177 2.62 7.07 22.46
#